data_ffeb3a489533c53d35ca499eb46646bd
#
_entry.id   ffeb3a489533c53d35ca499eb46646bd
#
_cell.length_a   1.000
_cell.length_b   1.000
_cell.length_c   1.000
_cell.angle_alpha   90.00
_cell.angle_beta   90.00
_cell.angle_gamma   90.00
#
_symmetry.space_group_name_H-M   'P 1'
#
loop_
_entity.id
_entity.type
_entity.pdbx_description
1 polymer ?
#
loop_
_entity_poly.entity_id
_entity_poly.type
_entity_poly.pdbx_seq_one_letter_code
_entity_poly.pdbx_strand_id
1 'polypeptide(L)'
;MALEKIQKANDIKELTEEELKELSDEIRQFLIEKISVTGGHLASNLGVVELTMALHKVLHFPEDKLIWDVGHQSYTHKLLTGRKEGFDDLRKYGGMSGFPKRKESKCDAFDTGHSSTSISAGLGYVAARELQQEHYNVVSVIGDGSMTGGMAYEALNNASRLQSNFIIVLNDNTMSISKNVGGMSNYLNGLRTTQVYSDLKRGVEDTIKRIPGRGERIVHQVKKTKSGIKQLFVPGMFFEDMGITYLGPVDGHDLKTLTKTLNEAKRVNHAVLVHVVTKKGKGYLPAAVSYTHLRAHETSAHL
;
A
#
# COMPACT_ATOMS: atom_id res chain seq x y z
N MET A 1 -15.30 -14.90 -16.72
CA MET A 1 -14.52 -14.76 -15.49
C MET A 1 -13.30 -13.89 -15.80
N ALA A 2 -13.15 -12.78 -15.10
CA ALA A 2 -12.06 -11.83 -15.34
C ALA A 2 -10.68 -12.39 -14.93
N LEU A 3 -10.64 -13.22 -13.88
CA LEU A 3 -9.41 -13.85 -13.40
C LEU A 3 -8.79 -14.81 -14.42
N GLU A 4 -9.60 -15.45 -15.27
CA GLU A 4 -9.11 -16.32 -16.35
C GLU A 4 -8.40 -15.56 -17.48
N LYS A 5 -8.61 -14.25 -17.57
CA LYS A 5 -7.90 -13.39 -18.53
C LYS A 5 -6.50 -13.02 -18.06
N ILE A 6 -6.18 -13.26 -16.79
CA ILE A 6 -4.87 -12.97 -16.20
C ILE A 6 -3.97 -14.18 -16.35
N GLN A 7 -3.16 -14.21 -17.40
CA GLN A 7 -2.20 -15.28 -17.71
C GLN A 7 -0.75 -14.87 -17.43
N LYS A 8 -0.46 -13.56 -17.45
CA LYS A 8 0.87 -13.01 -17.25
C LYS A 8 0.80 -11.60 -16.64
N ALA A 9 1.95 -11.10 -16.25
CA ALA A 9 2.08 -9.72 -15.75
C ALA A 9 1.55 -8.72 -16.81
N ASN A 10 0.92 -7.66 -16.34
CA ASN A 10 0.31 -6.56 -17.08
C ASN A 10 -1.03 -6.86 -17.79
N ASP A 11 -1.52 -8.10 -17.82
CA ASP A 11 -2.82 -8.42 -18.44
C ASP A 11 -3.99 -7.64 -17.79
N ILE A 12 -3.90 -7.30 -16.51
CA ILE A 12 -4.90 -6.48 -15.82
C ILE A 12 -5.14 -5.12 -16.48
N LYS A 13 -4.18 -4.62 -17.24
CA LYS A 13 -4.27 -3.31 -17.92
C LYS A 13 -5.27 -3.31 -19.06
N GLU A 14 -5.52 -4.45 -19.64
CA GLU A 14 -6.44 -4.66 -20.78
C GLU A 14 -7.90 -4.83 -20.31
N LEU A 15 -8.14 -4.96 -19.01
CA LEU A 15 -9.50 -5.16 -18.48
C LEU A 15 -10.29 -3.86 -18.41
N THR A 16 -11.59 -3.96 -18.70
CA THR A 16 -12.57 -2.88 -18.55
C THR A 16 -12.84 -2.57 -17.07
N GLU A 17 -13.54 -1.46 -16.78
CA GLU A 17 -13.90 -1.09 -15.40
C GLU A 17 -14.83 -2.12 -14.75
N GLU A 18 -15.76 -2.69 -15.54
CA GLU A 18 -16.66 -3.75 -15.08
C GLU A 18 -15.89 -5.03 -14.73
N GLU A 19 -14.99 -5.44 -15.62
CA GLU A 19 -14.15 -6.63 -15.40
C GLU A 19 -13.20 -6.46 -14.21
N LEU A 20 -12.69 -5.26 -13.96
CA LEU A 20 -11.87 -4.99 -12.78
C LEU A 20 -12.66 -5.13 -11.48
N LYS A 21 -13.94 -4.75 -11.48
CA LYS A 21 -14.81 -4.95 -10.31
C LYS A 21 -15.08 -6.44 -10.08
N GLU A 22 -15.41 -7.19 -11.13
CA GLU A 22 -15.58 -8.64 -11.05
C GLU A 22 -14.29 -9.33 -10.60
N LEU A 23 -13.13 -8.92 -11.13
CA LEU A 23 -11.83 -9.47 -10.77
C LEU A 23 -11.54 -9.39 -9.28
N SER A 24 -11.91 -8.29 -8.62
CA SER A 24 -11.67 -8.13 -7.19
C SER A 24 -12.42 -9.17 -6.35
N ASP A 25 -13.65 -9.50 -6.75
CA ASP A 25 -14.49 -10.50 -6.08
C ASP A 25 -14.02 -11.92 -6.41
N GLU A 26 -13.67 -12.19 -7.67
CA GLU A 26 -13.11 -13.48 -8.09
C GLU A 26 -11.78 -13.80 -7.40
N ILE A 27 -10.88 -12.81 -7.25
CA ILE A 27 -9.62 -12.98 -6.49
C ILE A 27 -9.92 -13.34 -5.03
N ARG A 28 -10.87 -12.66 -4.37
CA ARG A 28 -11.23 -12.98 -2.98
C ARG A 28 -11.76 -14.39 -2.84
N GLN A 29 -12.70 -14.76 -3.71
CA GLN A 29 -13.27 -16.10 -3.71
C GLN A 29 -12.20 -17.18 -3.92
N PHE A 30 -11.33 -16.98 -4.91
CA PHE A 30 -10.20 -17.86 -5.18
C PHE A 30 -9.27 -18.01 -3.98
N LEU A 31 -8.91 -16.91 -3.33
CA LEU A 31 -8.04 -16.93 -2.15
C LEU A 31 -8.70 -17.65 -0.97
N ILE A 32 -9.99 -17.44 -0.74
CA ILE A 32 -10.73 -18.15 0.32
C ILE A 32 -10.70 -19.66 0.05
N GLU A 33 -11.02 -20.10 -1.16
CA GLU A 33 -11.05 -21.50 -1.53
C GLU A 33 -9.66 -22.15 -1.41
N LYS A 34 -8.63 -21.56 -2.00
CA LYS A 34 -7.29 -22.15 -2.02
C LYS A 34 -6.63 -22.15 -0.64
N ILE A 35 -6.71 -21.04 0.10
CA ILE A 35 -6.06 -20.93 1.41
C ILE A 35 -6.77 -21.78 2.46
N SER A 36 -8.08 -22.06 2.32
CA SER A 36 -8.77 -22.99 3.19
C SER A 36 -8.18 -24.41 3.16
N VAL A 37 -7.54 -24.77 2.04
CA VAL A 37 -6.93 -26.10 1.83
C VAL A 37 -5.43 -26.08 2.13
N THR A 38 -4.72 -25.07 1.60
CA THR A 38 -3.24 -25.01 1.68
C THR A 38 -2.72 -24.34 2.95
N GLY A 39 -3.58 -23.60 3.66
CA GLY A 39 -3.16 -22.67 4.70
C GLY A 39 -2.52 -21.41 4.11
N GLY A 40 -2.36 -20.38 4.94
CA GLY A 40 -1.74 -19.13 4.50
C GLY A 40 -2.32 -17.89 5.19
N HIS A 41 -1.87 -16.70 4.76
CA HIS A 41 -2.24 -15.42 5.36
C HIS A 41 -3.51 -14.84 4.71
N LEU A 42 -4.70 -15.43 4.99
CA LEU A 42 -5.94 -15.07 4.31
C LEU A 42 -6.34 -13.61 4.56
N ALA A 43 -6.49 -13.20 5.83
CA ALA A 43 -7.03 -11.88 6.19
C ALA A 43 -6.20 -10.71 5.63
N SER A 44 -4.87 -10.82 5.65
CA SER A 44 -3.97 -9.80 5.13
C SER A 44 -4.11 -9.65 3.62
N ASN A 45 -4.26 -10.75 2.89
CA ASN A 45 -4.42 -10.75 1.44
C ASN A 45 -5.78 -10.21 1.01
N LEU A 46 -6.87 -10.60 1.68
CA LEU A 46 -8.21 -10.08 1.39
C LEU A 46 -8.31 -8.56 1.57
N GLY A 47 -7.51 -8.01 2.49
CA GLY A 47 -7.49 -6.57 2.77
C GLY A 47 -6.79 -5.72 1.70
N VAL A 48 -5.95 -6.30 0.84
CA VAL A 48 -5.12 -5.54 -0.11
C VAL A 48 -5.39 -5.87 -1.57
N VAL A 49 -6.52 -6.48 -1.89
CA VAL A 49 -6.86 -6.88 -3.27
C VAL A 49 -6.88 -5.66 -4.18
N GLU A 50 -7.71 -4.65 -3.91
CA GLU A 50 -7.82 -3.45 -4.74
C GLU A 50 -6.53 -2.63 -4.74
N LEU A 51 -5.83 -2.53 -3.60
CA LEU A 51 -4.53 -1.88 -3.54
C LEU A 51 -3.52 -2.54 -4.49
N THR A 52 -3.46 -3.87 -4.49
CA THR A 52 -2.57 -4.63 -5.38
C THR A 52 -2.97 -4.45 -6.84
N MET A 53 -4.27 -4.50 -7.15
CA MET A 53 -4.79 -4.24 -8.48
C MET A 53 -4.42 -2.84 -8.97
N ALA A 54 -4.56 -1.81 -8.12
CA ALA A 54 -4.17 -0.44 -8.46
C ALA A 54 -2.68 -0.31 -8.77
N LEU A 55 -1.83 -0.95 -7.96
CA LEU A 55 -0.39 -1.02 -8.21
C LEU A 55 -0.09 -1.66 -9.57
N HIS A 56 -0.74 -2.77 -9.90
CA HIS A 56 -0.58 -3.45 -11.20
C HIS A 56 -1.15 -2.66 -12.39
N LYS A 57 -2.16 -1.82 -12.18
CA LYS A 57 -2.66 -0.90 -13.22
C LYS A 57 -1.65 0.21 -13.53
N VAL A 58 -0.90 0.67 -12.53
CA VAL A 58 -0.01 1.85 -12.61
C VAL A 58 1.43 1.46 -12.96
N LEU A 59 1.91 0.33 -12.43
CA LEU A 59 3.28 -0.17 -12.64
C LEU A 59 3.37 -1.07 -13.87
N HIS A 60 4.56 -1.16 -14.44
CA HIS A 60 4.87 -2.04 -15.56
C HIS A 60 5.87 -3.12 -15.12
N PHE A 61 5.45 -4.38 -15.10
CA PHE A 61 6.28 -5.50 -14.64
C PHE A 61 6.92 -6.22 -15.83
N PRO A 62 8.17 -6.68 -15.69
CA PRO A 62 9.04 -6.68 -14.48
C PRO A 62 9.95 -5.45 -14.33
N GLU A 63 9.82 -4.43 -15.19
CA GLU A 63 10.67 -3.25 -15.22
C GLU A 63 10.58 -2.47 -13.90
N ASP A 64 9.36 -2.09 -13.49
CA ASP A 64 9.09 -1.41 -12.22
C ASP A 64 9.32 -2.34 -11.03
N LYS A 65 9.81 -1.81 -9.91
CA LYS A 65 10.17 -2.59 -8.73
C LYS A 65 9.14 -2.39 -7.62
N LEU A 66 8.42 -3.46 -7.30
CA LEU A 66 7.47 -3.51 -6.18
C LEU A 66 8.06 -4.37 -5.05
N ILE A 67 8.30 -3.74 -3.91
CA ILE A 67 8.86 -4.38 -2.72
C ILE A 67 7.77 -4.45 -1.65
N TRP A 68 7.42 -5.64 -1.24
CA TRP A 68 6.47 -5.90 -0.16
C TRP A 68 7.20 -5.99 1.17
N ASP A 69 6.81 -5.20 2.17
CA ASP A 69 7.28 -5.42 3.53
C ASP A 69 6.68 -6.71 4.07
N VAL A 70 7.51 -7.53 4.73
CA VAL A 70 7.15 -8.89 5.14
C VAL A 70 6.82 -9.78 3.94
N GLY A 71 5.87 -9.39 3.10
CA GLY A 71 5.48 -10.08 1.87
C GLY A 71 4.36 -11.10 2.03
N HIS A 72 3.82 -11.29 3.24
CA HIS A 72 2.72 -12.21 3.53
C HIS A 72 1.39 -11.82 2.86
N GLN A 73 1.25 -10.57 2.39
CA GLN A 73 0.09 -10.01 1.70
C GLN A 73 0.25 -10.00 0.17
N SER A 74 1.18 -10.76 -0.41
CA SER A 74 1.54 -10.70 -1.83
C SER A 74 0.79 -11.70 -2.73
N TYR A 75 -0.25 -12.39 -2.24
CA TYR A 75 -0.90 -13.44 -3.03
C TYR A 75 -1.63 -12.89 -4.26
N THR A 76 -2.30 -11.75 -4.13
CA THR A 76 -2.89 -11.06 -5.29
C THR A 76 -1.82 -10.66 -6.31
N HIS A 77 -0.63 -10.23 -5.88
CA HIS A 77 0.50 -9.96 -6.77
C HIS A 77 0.94 -11.23 -7.53
N LYS A 78 0.98 -12.38 -6.84
CA LYS A 78 1.28 -13.67 -7.50
C LYS A 78 0.23 -14.04 -8.55
N LEU A 79 -1.06 -13.85 -8.25
CA LEU A 79 -2.15 -14.08 -9.21
C LEU A 79 -2.00 -13.17 -10.43
N LEU A 80 -1.80 -11.86 -10.22
CA LEU A 80 -1.70 -10.87 -11.29
C LEU A 80 -0.39 -10.95 -12.11
N THR A 81 0.52 -11.84 -11.71
CA THR A 81 1.75 -12.18 -12.46
C THR A 81 1.73 -13.58 -13.07
N GLY A 82 0.53 -14.18 -13.21
CA GLY A 82 0.32 -15.44 -13.92
C GLY A 82 0.68 -16.70 -13.13
N ARG A 83 0.70 -16.65 -11.79
CA ARG A 83 1.08 -17.79 -10.93
C ARG A 83 -0.13 -18.49 -10.29
N LYS A 84 -1.30 -18.44 -10.93
CA LYS A 84 -2.55 -19.02 -10.40
C LYS A 84 -2.43 -20.50 -10.04
N GLU A 85 -1.82 -21.29 -10.91
CA GLU A 85 -1.67 -22.74 -10.74
C GLU A 85 -0.79 -23.10 -9.53
N GLY A 86 0.20 -22.26 -9.19
CA GLY A 86 1.07 -22.47 -8.06
C GLY A 86 0.36 -22.45 -6.69
N PHE A 87 -0.89 -22.01 -6.64
CA PHE A 87 -1.67 -21.98 -5.39
C PHE A 87 -2.08 -23.37 -4.90
N ASP A 88 -2.06 -24.40 -5.75
CA ASP A 88 -2.34 -25.78 -5.33
C ASP A 88 -1.22 -26.36 -4.44
N ASP A 89 0.00 -25.81 -4.59
CA ASP A 89 1.16 -26.16 -3.79
C ASP A 89 1.73 -24.98 -3.00
N LEU A 90 0.89 -23.98 -2.72
CA LEU A 90 1.28 -22.84 -1.91
C LEU A 90 1.77 -23.29 -0.53
N ARG A 91 2.99 -22.85 -0.14
CA ARG A 91 3.67 -23.16 1.13
C ARG A 91 4.05 -24.63 1.35
N LYS A 92 3.87 -25.50 0.37
CA LYS A 92 4.37 -26.88 0.44
C LYS A 92 5.86 -26.92 0.07
N TYR A 93 6.54 -27.97 0.51
CA TYR A 93 7.94 -28.19 0.13
C TYR A 93 8.08 -28.35 -1.40
N GLY A 94 8.97 -27.58 -2.00
CA GLY A 94 9.12 -27.54 -3.46
C GLY A 94 8.04 -26.79 -4.22
N GLY A 95 6.98 -26.36 -3.56
CA GLY A 95 5.89 -25.57 -4.14
C GLY A 95 6.13 -24.06 -4.08
N MET A 96 5.09 -23.29 -4.39
CA MET A 96 5.12 -21.83 -4.39
C MET A 96 5.25 -21.28 -2.97
N SER A 97 6.17 -20.33 -2.76
CA SER A 97 6.37 -19.66 -1.45
C SER A 97 5.18 -18.81 -1.06
N GLY A 98 4.88 -18.73 0.22
CA GLY A 98 3.93 -17.75 0.79
C GLY A 98 4.44 -16.31 0.84
N PHE A 99 5.63 -16.03 0.29
CA PHE A 99 6.29 -14.73 0.23
C PHE A 99 6.85 -14.50 -1.17
N PRO A 100 7.11 -13.24 -1.58
CA PRO A 100 7.82 -12.95 -2.82
C PRO A 100 9.18 -13.63 -2.86
N LYS A 101 9.52 -14.22 -3.99
CA LYS A 101 10.82 -14.89 -4.24
C LYS A 101 11.32 -14.60 -5.65
N ARG A 102 12.49 -13.97 -5.76
CA ARG A 102 13.12 -13.63 -7.04
C ARG A 102 13.37 -14.85 -7.93
N LYS A 103 13.58 -16.02 -7.32
CA LYS A 103 13.73 -17.28 -8.06
C LYS A 103 12.43 -17.81 -8.66
N GLU A 104 11.26 -17.36 -8.17
CA GLU A 104 9.95 -17.77 -8.69
C GLU A 104 9.47 -16.89 -9.85
N SER A 105 9.78 -15.61 -9.80
CA SER A 105 9.33 -14.65 -10.81
C SER A 105 10.25 -13.42 -10.89
N LYS A 106 10.49 -12.94 -12.11
CA LYS A 106 11.16 -11.65 -12.35
C LYS A 106 10.35 -10.46 -11.83
N CYS A 107 9.06 -10.62 -11.57
CA CYS A 107 8.19 -9.60 -10.99
C CYS A 107 8.37 -9.46 -9.48
N ASP A 108 9.01 -10.42 -8.80
CA ASP A 108 9.34 -10.36 -7.39
C ASP A 108 10.70 -9.66 -7.22
N ALA A 109 10.68 -8.36 -6.92
CA ALA A 109 11.89 -7.55 -6.87
C ALA A 109 12.82 -7.92 -5.70
N PHE A 110 12.27 -8.40 -4.57
CA PHE A 110 13.06 -8.65 -3.37
C PHE A 110 12.52 -9.84 -2.56
N ASP A 111 13.41 -10.65 -2.00
CA ASP A 111 13.04 -11.73 -1.08
C ASP A 111 12.82 -11.16 0.31
N THR A 112 11.59 -11.23 0.83
CA THR A 112 11.21 -10.55 2.07
C THR A 112 10.95 -11.51 3.22
N GLY A 113 10.97 -10.95 4.44
CA GLY A 113 10.62 -11.59 5.70
C GLY A 113 10.20 -10.53 6.73
N HIS A 114 9.89 -10.95 7.96
CA HIS A 114 9.39 -10.08 9.04
C HIS A 114 10.51 -9.21 9.66
N SER A 115 11.01 -8.21 8.94
CA SER A 115 12.14 -7.38 9.39
C SER A 115 12.03 -5.90 9.02
N SER A 116 10.87 -5.42 8.57
CA SER A 116 10.62 -4.01 8.19
C SER A 116 11.62 -3.46 7.17
N THR A 117 11.99 -4.28 6.18
CA THR A 117 13.12 -4.01 5.25
C THR A 117 12.71 -3.33 3.96
N SER A 118 11.42 -3.20 3.66
CA SER A 118 10.94 -2.80 2.32
C SER A 118 11.42 -1.43 1.89
N ILE A 119 11.41 -0.44 2.79
CA ILE A 119 11.84 0.92 2.46
C ILE A 119 13.36 0.95 2.21
N SER A 120 14.16 0.27 3.05
CA SER A 120 15.61 0.15 2.85
C SER A 120 15.96 -0.52 1.53
N ALA A 121 15.27 -1.62 1.19
CA ALA A 121 15.46 -2.31 -0.09
C ALA A 121 15.06 -1.42 -1.27
N GLY A 122 13.94 -0.67 -1.13
CA GLY A 122 13.51 0.32 -2.12
C GLY A 122 14.55 1.42 -2.35
N LEU A 123 15.14 1.94 -1.28
CA LEU A 123 16.25 2.91 -1.40
C LEU A 123 17.44 2.35 -2.17
N GLY A 124 17.77 1.07 -1.95
CA GLY A 124 18.83 0.40 -2.72
C GLY A 124 18.50 0.35 -4.22
N TYR A 125 17.25 0.06 -4.60
CA TYR A 125 16.81 0.12 -6.00
C TYR A 125 16.84 1.53 -6.57
N VAL A 126 16.42 2.54 -5.80
CA VAL A 126 16.51 3.95 -6.22
C VAL A 126 17.97 4.34 -6.47
N ALA A 127 18.88 4.02 -5.55
CA ALA A 127 20.31 4.31 -5.71
C ALA A 127 20.91 3.59 -6.92
N ALA A 128 20.56 2.31 -7.15
CA ALA A 128 21.02 1.57 -8.32
C ALA A 128 20.51 2.18 -9.61
N ARG A 129 19.22 2.54 -9.68
CA ARG A 129 18.59 3.21 -10.82
C ARG A 129 19.32 4.50 -11.18
N GLU A 130 19.62 5.36 -10.19
CA GLU A 130 20.32 6.62 -10.41
C GLU A 130 21.76 6.40 -10.92
N LEU A 131 22.48 5.46 -10.31
CA LEU A 131 23.85 5.12 -10.72
C LEU A 131 23.92 4.54 -12.14
N GLN A 132 22.92 3.75 -12.53
CA GLN A 132 22.84 3.11 -13.84
C GLN A 132 22.14 3.98 -14.89
N GLN A 133 21.61 5.15 -14.50
CA GLN A 133 20.82 6.05 -15.36
C GLN A 133 19.61 5.33 -16.00
N GLU A 134 19.01 4.41 -15.27
CA GLU A 134 17.82 3.68 -15.70
C GLU A 134 16.53 4.42 -15.32
N HIS A 135 15.44 4.07 -15.99
CA HIS A 135 14.12 4.69 -15.80
C HIS A 135 13.06 3.64 -15.46
N TYR A 136 12.84 3.43 -14.18
CA TYR A 136 11.75 2.59 -13.67
C TYR A 136 11.23 3.15 -12.33
N ASN A 137 9.99 2.80 -12.00
CA ASN A 137 9.42 3.19 -10.72
C ASN A 137 9.85 2.21 -9.62
N VAL A 138 10.03 2.74 -8.42
CA VAL A 138 10.30 1.95 -7.21
C VAL A 138 9.19 2.22 -6.21
N VAL A 139 8.51 1.16 -5.80
CA VAL A 139 7.42 1.22 -4.83
C VAL A 139 7.69 0.23 -3.70
N SER A 140 7.68 0.72 -2.46
CA SER A 140 7.70 -0.12 -1.24
C SER A 140 6.34 -0.08 -0.56
N VAL A 141 5.75 -1.24 -0.30
CA VAL A 141 4.48 -1.35 0.45
C VAL A 141 4.81 -1.82 1.86
N ILE A 142 4.48 -1.01 2.85
CA ILE A 142 4.74 -1.30 4.27
C ILE A 142 3.44 -1.21 5.07
N GLY A 143 3.24 -2.15 5.99
CA GLY A 143 2.11 -2.12 6.92
C GLY A 143 2.37 -1.18 8.11
N ASP A 144 1.30 -0.66 8.70
CA ASP A 144 1.33 0.21 9.89
C ASP A 144 2.04 -0.46 11.08
N GLY A 145 1.89 -1.78 11.25
CA GLY A 145 2.64 -2.54 12.26
C GLY A 145 4.15 -2.57 11.98
N SER A 146 4.57 -2.76 10.73
CA SER A 146 5.98 -2.77 10.33
C SER A 146 6.63 -1.39 10.42
N MET A 147 5.84 -0.31 10.30
CA MET A 147 6.31 1.06 10.49
C MET A 147 6.82 1.33 11.93
N THR A 148 6.54 0.47 12.89
CA THR A 148 7.08 0.59 14.25
C THR A 148 8.52 0.08 14.37
N GLY A 149 9.05 -0.58 13.36
CA GLY A 149 10.42 -1.09 13.33
C GLY A 149 11.46 0.00 13.14
N GLY A 150 12.60 -0.06 13.86
CA GLY A 150 13.67 0.94 13.78
C GLY A 150 14.24 1.09 12.37
N MET A 151 14.40 -0.01 11.64
CA MET A 151 14.90 0.00 10.27
C MET A 151 14.02 0.83 9.32
N ALA A 152 12.68 0.82 9.53
CA ALA A 152 11.78 1.65 8.74
C ALA A 152 12.04 3.15 8.96
N TYR A 153 12.32 3.57 10.21
CA TYR A 153 12.65 4.97 10.52
C TYR A 153 14.01 5.39 9.95
N GLU A 154 15.02 4.53 10.05
CA GLU A 154 16.33 4.79 9.43
C GLU A 154 16.21 4.96 7.92
N ALA A 155 15.40 4.11 7.29
CA ALA A 155 15.13 4.20 5.86
C ALA A 155 14.35 5.47 5.50
N LEU A 156 13.32 5.86 6.25
CA LEU A 156 12.60 7.12 6.03
C LEU A 156 13.52 8.33 6.18
N ASN A 157 14.39 8.33 7.20
CA ASN A 157 15.40 9.39 7.38
C ASN A 157 16.34 9.51 6.16
N ASN A 158 16.72 8.40 5.54
CA ASN A 158 17.50 8.42 4.31
C ASN A 158 16.65 8.82 3.09
N ALA A 159 15.40 8.35 2.99
CA ALA A 159 14.49 8.69 1.90
C ALA A 159 14.22 10.20 1.79
N SER A 160 14.25 10.91 2.92
CA SER A 160 14.05 12.36 2.99
C SER A 160 15.06 13.17 2.16
N ARG A 161 16.21 12.59 1.82
CA ARG A 161 17.29 13.24 1.07
C ARG A 161 17.25 12.98 -0.44
N LEU A 162 16.33 12.13 -0.90
CA LEU A 162 16.23 11.76 -2.31
C LEU A 162 15.82 12.97 -3.16
N GLN A 163 16.47 13.09 -4.33
CA GLN A 163 16.15 14.05 -5.39
C GLN A 163 15.48 13.35 -6.58
N SER A 164 14.98 12.13 -6.37
CA SER A 164 14.33 11.32 -7.38
C SER A 164 13.14 10.56 -6.78
N ASN A 165 12.20 10.17 -7.64
CA ASN A 165 10.96 9.53 -7.21
C ASN A 165 11.20 8.22 -6.47
N PHE A 166 10.58 8.10 -5.31
CA PHE A 166 10.43 6.86 -4.54
C PHE A 166 9.05 6.84 -3.88
N ILE A 167 8.25 5.84 -4.17
CA ILE A 167 6.89 5.73 -3.64
C ILE A 167 6.87 4.75 -2.46
N ILE A 168 6.42 5.24 -1.31
CA ILE A 168 6.21 4.44 -0.10
C ILE A 168 4.71 4.34 0.12
N VAL A 169 4.13 3.17 -0.01
CA VAL A 169 2.70 2.93 0.26
C VAL A 169 2.57 2.42 1.69
N LEU A 170 2.01 3.24 2.56
CA LEU A 170 1.65 2.84 3.91
C LEU A 170 0.25 2.21 3.90
N ASN A 171 0.21 0.89 4.06
CA ASN A 171 -1.03 0.12 4.20
C ASN A 171 -1.46 0.10 5.67
N ASP A 172 -2.41 0.96 6.02
CA ASP A 172 -2.90 1.12 7.37
C ASP A 172 -4.23 0.39 7.57
N ASN A 173 -4.20 -0.69 8.34
CA ASN A 173 -5.39 -1.48 8.68
C ASN A 173 -5.66 -1.55 10.19
N THR A 174 -4.97 -0.75 11.00
CA THR A 174 -5.07 -0.67 12.47
C THR A 174 -4.56 -1.88 13.24
N MET A 175 -4.11 -2.93 12.54
CA MET A 175 -3.83 -4.22 13.16
C MET A 175 -2.55 -4.84 12.60
N SER A 176 -1.66 -5.19 13.51
CA SER A 176 -0.63 -6.21 13.24
C SER A 176 -1.14 -7.60 13.65
N ILE A 177 -0.54 -8.22 14.63
CA ILE A 177 -1.05 -9.44 15.31
C ILE A 177 -2.15 -9.06 16.31
N SER A 178 -2.00 -7.94 16.98
CA SER A 178 -2.96 -7.29 17.88
C SER A 178 -3.14 -5.83 17.44
N LYS A 179 -3.94 -5.06 18.17
CA LYS A 179 -3.98 -3.60 17.93
C LYS A 179 -2.58 -3.01 18.09
N ASN A 180 -2.19 -2.18 17.14
CA ASN A 180 -0.91 -1.49 17.21
C ASN A 180 -0.88 -0.55 18.40
N VAL A 181 0.29 -0.45 19.04
CA VAL A 181 0.53 0.40 20.22
C VAL A 181 1.69 1.34 19.96
N GLY A 182 1.79 2.40 20.79
CA GLY A 182 2.89 3.35 20.72
C GLY A 182 2.57 4.66 19.97
N GLY A 183 3.53 5.58 19.94
CA GLY A 183 3.34 6.93 19.42
C GLY A 183 2.97 6.96 17.95
N MET A 184 3.58 6.12 17.10
CA MET A 184 3.25 6.04 15.67
C MET A 184 1.82 5.56 15.45
N SER A 185 1.36 4.55 16.20
CA SER A 185 -0.02 4.08 16.11
C SER A 185 -1.01 5.18 16.50
N ASN A 186 -0.72 5.93 17.56
CA ASN A 186 -1.55 7.07 17.98
C ASN A 186 -1.56 8.17 16.91
N TYR A 187 -0.40 8.46 16.30
CA TYR A 187 -0.28 9.43 15.22
C TYR A 187 -1.12 9.02 13.99
N LEU A 188 -0.98 7.77 13.52
CA LEU A 188 -1.76 7.25 12.39
C LEU A 188 -3.27 7.20 12.70
N ASN A 189 -3.67 6.88 13.94
CA ASN A 189 -5.06 6.98 14.37
C ASN A 189 -5.60 8.40 14.24
N GLY A 190 -4.80 9.41 14.63
CA GLY A 190 -5.13 10.82 14.44
C GLY A 190 -5.35 11.16 12.96
N LEU A 191 -4.48 10.69 12.06
CA LEU A 191 -4.61 10.94 10.62
C LEU A 191 -5.92 10.39 10.04
N ARG A 192 -6.32 9.20 10.44
CA ARG A 192 -7.58 8.56 9.97
C ARG A 192 -8.83 9.32 10.40
N THR A 193 -8.86 9.82 11.61
CA THR A 193 -10.02 10.57 12.13
C THR A 193 -10.12 11.96 11.52
N THR A 194 -9.05 12.48 10.94
CA THR A 194 -8.98 13.81 10.33
C THR A 194 -9.57 13.85 8.91
N GLN A 195 -9.94 12.70 8.33
CA GLN A 195 -10.58 12.65 7.00
C GLN A 195 -11.87 13.45 6.97
N VAL A 196 -12.69 13.38 8.03
CA VAL A 196 -13.88 14.23 8.22
C VAL A 196 -13.51 15.73 8.21
N TYR A 197 -12.34 16.09 8.72
CA TYR A 197 -11.84 17.46 8.76
C TYR A 197 -11.34 17.95 7.39
N SER A 198 -10.75 17.08 6.58
CA SER A 198 -10.27 17.45 5.23
C SER A 198 -11.46 17.72 4.27
N ASP A 199 -12.53 16.97 4.41
CA ASP A 199 -13.77 17.17 3.65
C ASP A 199 -14.49 18.44 4.10
N LEU A 200 -14.50 18.72 5.39
CA LEU A 200 -14.99 19.98 5.96
C LEU A 200 -14.15 21.17 5.49
N LYS A 201 -12.82 21.02 5.42
CA LYS A 201 -11.89 22.04 4.95
C LYS A 201 -12.06 22.35 3.47
N ARG A 202 -12.24 21.33 2.60
CA ARG A 202 -12.57 21.54 1.18
C ARG A 202 -13.89 22.28 1.03
N GLY A 203 -14.92 21.87 1.77
CA GLY A 203 -16.22 22.55 1.78
C GLY A 203 -16.12 24.02 2.21
N VAL A 204 -15.31 24.34 3.20
CA VAL A 204 -15.05 25.71 3.68
C VAL A 204 -14.22 26.51 2.66
N GLU A 205 -13.16 25.95 2.08
CA GLU A 205 -12.37 26.62 1.05
C GLU A 205 -13.18 26.90 -0.22
N ASP A 206 -14.03 25.97 -0.63
CA ASP A 206 -14.94 26.16 -1.78
C ASP A 206 -16.04 27.18 -1.49
N THR A 207 -16.52 27.24 -0.26
CA THR A 207 -17.52 28.25 0.17
C THR A 207 -16.88 29.63 0.25
N ILE A 208 -15.66 29.78 0.76
CA ILE A 208 -14.94 31.06 0.81
C ILE A 208 -14.58 31.57 -0.60
N LYS A 209 -14.20 30.67 -1.53
CA LYS A 209 -13.92 31.05 -2.93
C LYS A 209 -15.17 31.56 -3.68
N ARG A 210 -16.37 31.19 -3.22
CA ARG A 210 -17.64 31.65 -3.80
C ARG A 210 -18.08 33.05 -3.34
N ILE A 211 -17.34 33.71 -2.42
CA ILE A 211 -17.64 35.07 -1.97
C ILE A 211 -17.11 36.07 -3.01
N PRO A 212 -18.00 36.82 -3.71
CA PRO A 212 -17.56 37.74 -4.77
C PRO A 212 -16.71 38.91 -4.21
N GLY A 213 -15.56 39.16 -4.84
CA GLY A 213 -14.75 40.35 -4.63
C GLY A 213 -13.77 40.37 -3.46
N ARG A 214 -13.82 39.43 -2.51
CA ARG A 214 -12.92 39.39 -1.35
C ARG A 214 -12.33 37.98 -1.03
N GLY A 215 -12.82 36.95 -1.68
CA GLY A 215 -12.47 35.55 -1.38
C GLY A 215 -10.98 35.25 -1.48
N GLU A 216 -10.31 35.71 -2.52
CA GLU A 216 -8.86 35.46 -2.74
C GLU A 216 -7.96 36.17 -1.72
N ARG A 217 -8.33 37.41 -1.31
CA ARG A 217 -7.59 38.15 -0.26
C ARG A 217 -7.73 37.50 1.10
N ILE A 218 -8.91 37.00 1.43
CA ILE A 218 -9.16 36.28 2.69
C ILE A 218 -8.39 34.96 2.70
N VAL A 219 -8.39 34.20 1.59
CA VAL A 219 -7.61 32.98 1.46
C VAL A 219 -6.11 33.25 1.60
N HIS A 220 -5.62 34.34 1.01
CA HIS A 220 -4.19 34.71 1.10
C HIS A 220 -3.78 35.18 2.51
N GLN A 221 -4.64 35.94 3.19
CA GLN A 221 -4.42 36.37 4.58
C GLN A 221 -4.50 35.21 5.57
N VAL A 222 -5.49 34.31 5.41
CA VAL A 222 -5.61 33.08 6.19
C VAL A 222 -4.42 32.15 5.94
N LYS A 223 -3.86 32.09 4.72
CA LYS A 223 -2.62 31.36 4.43
C LYS A 223 -1.40 31.98 5.14
N LYS A 224 -1.30 33.29 5.28
CA LYS A 224 -0.21 33.98 5.99
C LYS A 224 -0.29 33.83 7.52
N THR A 225 -1.49 33.83 8.09
CA THR A 225 -1.71 33.66 9.54
C THR A 225 -1.64 32.17 9.95
N LYS A 226 -1.71 31.27 8.99
CA LYS A 226 -1.64 29.82 9.17
C LYS A 226 -0.28 29.27 9.62
N SER A 227 0.81 30.04 9.62
CA SER A 227 2.10 29.56 10.12
C SER A 227 2.05 29.17 11.61
N GLY A 228 1.20 29.82 12.40
CA GLY A 228 1.04 29.49 13.84
C GLY A 228 -0.03 28.45 14.14
N ILE A 229 -1.06 28.32 13.27
CA ILE A 229 -2.18 27.37 13.45
C ILE A 229 -1.91 26.05 12.69
N LYS A 230 -1.04 26.08 11.67
CA LYS A 230 -0.60 24.90 10.92
C LYS A 230 0.08 23.83 11.77
N GLN A 231 0.67 24.20 12.89
CA GLN A 231 1.41 23.28 13.76
C GLN A 231 0.51 22.31 14.55
N LEU A 232 -0.80 22.51 14.57
CA LEU A 232 -1.65 21.70 15.45
C LEU A 232 -2.45 20.59 14.80
N PHE A 233 -2.75 20.62 13.48
CA PHE A 233 -3.71 19.65 12.92
C PHE A 233 -3.62 19.36 11.39
N VAL A 234 -2.44 19.34 10.75
CA VAL A 234 -2.35 18.92 9.35
C VAL A 234 -2.01 17.44 9.27
N PRO A 235 -2.84 16.59 8.64
CA PRO A 235 -2.50 15.19 8.40
C PRO A 235 -1.15 15.07 7.67
N GLY A 236 -0.30 14.16 8.12
CA GLY A 236 0.97 13.88 7.45
C GLY A 236 2.13 14.78 7.83
N MET A 237 1.95 15.77 8.73
CA MET A 237 3.02 16.72 9.11
C MET A 237 4.35 16.05 9.47
N PHE A 238 4.33 14.94 10.19
CA PHE A 238 5.55 14.22 10.54
C PHE A 238 6.37 13.83 9.30
N PHE A 239 5.71 13.31 8.25
CA PHE A 239 6.39 12.93 7.02
C PHE A 239 6.81 14.15 6.19
N GLU A 240 5.97 15.18 6.16
CA GLU A 240 6.27 16.44 5.47
C GLU A 240 7.41 17.22 6.12
N ASP A 241 7.47 17.23 7.45
CA ASP A 241 8.59 17.83 8.20
C ASP A 241 9.90 17.07 7.97
N MET A 242 9.82 15.77 7.66
CA MET A 242 10.96 14.97 7.22
C MET A 242 11.33 15.21 5.74
N GLY A 243 10.59 16.01 4.97
CA GLY A 243 10.83 16.21 3.54
C GLY A 243 10.23 15.13 2.62
N ILE A 244 9.31 14.32 3.13
CA ILE A 244 8.58 13.30 2.38
C ILE A 244 7.17 13.82 2.09
N THR A 245 6.81 13.95 0.80
CA THR A 245 5.43 14.36 0.45
C THR A 245 4.43 13.33 0.94
N TYR A 246 3.37 13.80 1.61
CA TYR A 246 2.29 12.95 2.09
C TYR A 246 1.05 13.09 1.24
N LEU A 247 0.56 11.95 0.72
CA LEU A 247 -0.70 11.83 -0.02
C LEU A 247 -1.65 10.89 0.73
N GLY A 248 -2.81 11.39 1.09
CA GLY A 248 -3.82 10.58 1.79
C GLY A 248 -4.43 11.25 3.03
N PRO A 249 -5.13 10.48 3.85
CA PRO A 249 -5.43 9.05 3.66
C PRO A 249 -6.39 8.78 2.49
N VAL A 250 -6.21 7.63 1.83
CA VAL A 250 -7.02 7.19 0.68
C VAL A 250 -7.71 5.87 1.04
N ASP A 251 -8.94 5.68 0.60
CA ASP A 251 -9.63 4.39 0.73
C ASP A 251 -8.92 3.32 -0.11
N GLY A 252 -8.37 2.31 0.54
CA GLY A 252 -7.65 1.21 -0.07
C GLY A 252 -8.54 0.22 -0.85
N HIS A 253 -9.84 0.49 -0.90
CA HIS A 253 -10.82 -0.32 -1.61
C HIS A 253 -11.50 0.42 -2.76
N ASP A 254 -11.15 1.69 -2.98
CA ASP A 254 -11.54 2.45 -4.16
C ASP A 254 -10.41 2.41 -5.21
N LEU A 255 -10.52 1.46 -6.13
CA LEU A 255 -9.55 1.23 -7.20
C LEU A 255 -9.28 2.49 -8.04
N LYS A 256 -10.32 3.28 -8.32
CA LYS A 256 -10.22 4.50 -9.13
C LYS A 256 -9.41 5.58 -8.42
N THR A 257 -9.74 5.85 -7.16
CA THR A 257 -9.02 6.83 -6.34
C THR A 257 -7.58 6.39 -6.08
N LEU A 258 -7.34 5.10 -5.78
CA LEU A 258 -6.00 4.53 -5.64
C LEU A 258 -5.16 4.73 -6.89
N THR A 259 -5.68 4.34 -8.06
CA THR A 259 -4.98 4.49 -9.35
C THR A 259 -4.63 5.95 -9.63
N LYS A 260 -5.55 6.87 -9.36
CA LYS A 260 -5.32 8.31 -9.51
C LYS A 260 -4.19 8.78 -8.58
N THR A 261 -4.26 8.45 -7.29
CA THR A 261 -3.28 8.89 -6.29
C THR A 261 -1.89 8.31 -6.56
N LEU A 262 -1.80 7.03 -6.97
CA LEU A 262 -0.53 6.41 -7.36
C LEU A 262 0.08 7.08 -8.60
N ASN A 263 -0.73 7.48 -9.59
CA ASN A 263 -0.26 8.25 -10.74
C ASN A 263 0.18 9.67 -10.37
N GLU A 264 -0.44 10.30 -9.38
CA GLU A 264 0.05 11.56 -8.81
C GLU A 264 1.39 11.36 -8.10
N ALA A 265 1.54 10.30 -7.31
CA ALA A 265 2.77 9.95 -6.63
C ALA A 265 3.95 9.73 -7.60
N LYS A 266 3.72 9.14 -8.76
CA LYS A 266 4.75 8.95 -9.82
C LYS A 266 5.34 10.26 -10.36
N ARG A 267 4.62 11.38 -10.22
CA ARG A 267 5.06 12.69 -10.73
C ARG A 267 5.90 13.49 -9.73
N VAL A 268 6.01 13.00 -8.51
CA VAL A 268 6.80 13.64 -7.46
C VAL A 268 8.28 13.31 -7.67
N ASN A 269 9.18 14.31 -7.61
CA ASN A 269 10.62 14.14 -7.87
C ASN A 269 11.46 13.79 -6.64
N HIS A 270 10.82 13.37 -5.56
CA HIS A 270 11.46 12.96 -4.30
C HIS A 270 10.63 11.87 -3.64
N ALA A 271 10.97 11.48 -2.43
CA ALA A 271 10.20 10.47 -1.71
C ALA A 271 8.77 10.94 -1.42
N VAL A 272 7.80 10.06 -1.69
CA VAL A 272 6.38 10.31 -1.45
C VAL A 272 5.77 9.14 -0.69
N LEU A 273 5.01 9.44 0.36
CA LEU A 273 4.27 8.47 1.14
C LEU A 273 2.78 8.55 0.78
N VAL A 274 2.26 7.46 0.26
CA VAL A 274 0.83 7.28 -0.03
C VAL A 274 0.21 6.51 1.13
N HIS A 275 -0.60 7.17 1.94
CA HIS A 275 -1.29 6.56 3.08
C HIS A 275 -2.61 5.95 2.61
N VAL A 276 -2.71 4.65 2.69
CA VAL A 276 -3.86 3.85 2.22
C VAL A 276 -4.51 3.16 3.41
N VAL A 277 -5.79 3.43 3.63
CA VAL A 277 -6.58 2.80 4.69
C VAL A 277 -7.28 1.57 4.15
N THR A 278 -7.01 0.41 4.71
CA THR A 278 -7.59 -0.88 4.29
C THR A 278 -8.35 -1.55 5.42
N LYS A 279 -9.18 -2.53 5.05
CA LYS A 279 -9.91 -3.38 6.00
C LYS A 279 -9.40 -4.81 5.89
N LYS A 280 -8.67 -5.26 6.91
CA LYS A 280 -8.16 -6.63 7.01
C LYS A 280 -9.32 -7.64 6.95
N GLY A 281 -9.21 -8.69 6.13
CA GLY A 281 -10.27 -9.69 5.96
C GLY A 281 -11.50 -9.22 5.19
N LYS A 282 -11.41 -8.14 4.41
CA LYS A 282 -12.54 -7.60 3.63
C LYS A 282 -13.22 -8.68 2.78
N GLY A 283 -14.55 -8.73 2.86
CA GLY A 283 -15.38 -9.68 2.09
C GLY A 283 -15.55 -11.05 2.73
N TYR A 284 -14.85 -11.34 3.85
CA TYR A 284 -14.99 -12.61 4.57
C TYR A 284 -15.05 -12.38 6.08
N LEU A 285 -16.27 -12.40 6.62
CA LEU A 285 -16.54 -12.07 8.02
C LEU A 285 -15.69 -12.88 9.03
N PRO A 286 -15.50 -14.21 8.88
CA PRO A 286 -14.66 -14.97 9.80
C PRO A 286 -13.21 -14.48 9.86
N ALA A 287 -12.63 -14.04 8.74
CA ALA A 287 -11.29 -13.47 8.71
C ALA A 287 -11.22 -12.06 9.30
N ALA A 288 -12.34 -11.33 9.36
CA ALA A 288 -12.41 -9.97 9.89
C ALA A 288 -12.56 -9.92 11.42
N VAL A 289 -13.10 -10.97 12.05
CA VAL A 289 -13.54 -10.94 13.45
C VAL A 289 -12.55 -11.61 14.39
N SER A 290 -11.76 -12.58 13.96
CA SER A 290 -10.92 -13.35 14.87
C SER A 290 -9.50 -13.55 14.36
N TYR A 291 -8.60 -12.82 14.98
CA TYR A 291 -7.16 -13.05 14.82
C TYR A 291 -6.71 -14.40 15.40
N THR A 292 -7.47 -14.96 16.35
CA THR A 292 -7.13 -16.19 17.05
C THR A 292 -7.54 -17.46 16.32
N HIS A 293 -8.54 -17.40 15.40
CA HIS A 293 -9.10 -18.59 14.76
C HIS A 293 -8.66 -18.82 13.30
N LEU A 294 -8.14 -17.80 12.63
CA LEU A 294 -7.68 -17.88 11.23
C LEU A 294 -6.23 -17.43 11.03
N ARG A 295 -5.43 -17.54 12.09
CA ARG A 295 -4.00 -17.59 11.86
C ARG A 295 -3.74 -18.78 10.97
N ALA A 296 -3.04 -18.51 9.86
CA ALA A 296 -2.42 -19.57 9.11
C ALA A 296 -1.91 -20.61 10.11
N HIS A 297 -2.12 -21.86 9.84
CA HIS A 297 -1.58 -22.97 10.63
C HIS A 297 -0.04 -22.95 10.69
N GLU A 298 0.52 -21.79 10.92
CA GLU A 298 1.96 -21.61 11.14
C GLU A 298 2.41 -22.31 12.41
N THR A 299 1.47 -22.46 13.37
CA THR A 299 1.76 -23.07 14.67
C THR A 299 1.50 -24.57 14.73
N SER A 300 0.67 -25.13 13.87
CA SER A 300 0.38 -26.58 13.89
C SER A 300 1.25 -27.40 12.95
N ALA A 301 1.98 -26.78 12.02
CA ALA A 301 2.94 -27.50 11.16
C ALA A 301 4.38 -27.43 11.66
N HIS A 302 4.64 -26.75 12.77
CA HIS A 302 5.95 -26.59 13.39
C HIS A 302 6.01 -27.13 14.84
N LEU A 303 4.95 -27.78 15.27
CA LEU A 303 4.91 -28.62 16.47
C LEU A 303 4.82 -30.10 16.06
#